data_b6ecb9f22ec18a3ee822c2f0594e3f8d
#
_entry.id   b6ecb9f22ec18a3ee822c2f0594e3f8d
#
_cell.length_a   1.000
_cell.length_b   1.000
_cell.length_c   1.000
_cell.angle_alpha   90.00
_cell.angle_beta   90.00
_cell.angle_gamma   90.00
#
_symmetry.space_group_name_H-M   'P 1'
#
loop_
_entity.id
_entity.type
_entity.pdbx_description
1 polymer ?
#
loop_
_entity_poly.entity_id
_entity_poly.type
_entity_poly.pdbx_seq_one_letter_code
_entity_poly.pdbx_strand_id
1 'polypeptide(L)'
;MHADTAISRQPLGGADSFFIRSGYRSRNQVEYFLDEADDAITWQPDVYPYAAARAKELGRDVLIDIGCERAGKLASLVSEYPAWTFIGVDFGDNLLWCRDNHSFGQWVEADLESTDGLPIAPSLVRRSLVICSDVVEHLVNPMPVLSLIRGLLHEGSAEAVLSTPARECRSGYDTPGPPRNPSHVREWASDEFQALLCASGFALRHSGLTRSDDFSNGLSTQLLLVGVEGAEGGRP
;
A
#
# COMPACT_ATOMS: atom_id res chain seq x y z
N MET A 1 -19.23 20.59 -33.53
CA MET A 1 -19.55 19.18 -33.29
C MET A 1 -18.26 18.49 -32.87
N HIS A 2 -18.04 18.38 -31.56
CA HIS A 2 -16.94 17.57 -31.03
C HIS A 2 -17.50 16.14 -30.90
N ALA A 3 -16.92 15.24 -31.68
CA ALA A 3 -17.23 13.82 -31.55
C ALA A 3 -16.59 13.33 -30.24
N ASP A 4 -17.42 13.01 -29.25
CA ASP A 4 -17.04 12.22 -28.09
C ASP A 4 -16.64 10.83 -28.61
N THR A 5 -15.34 10.64 -28.81
CA THR A 5 -14.80 9.31 -29.05
C THR A 5 -14.84 8.57 -27.71
N ALA A 6 -15.93 7.87 -27.44
CA ALA A 6 -16.01 6.92 -26.35
C ALA A 6 -14.88 5.90 -26.53
N ILE A 7 -13.82 6.02 -25.75
CA ILE A 7 -12.74 5.03 -25.68
C ILE A 7 -13.41 3.76 -25.14
N SER A 8 -13.61 2.78 -26.02
CA SER A 8 -14.08 1.46 -25.64
C SER A 8 -13.03 0.83 -24.71
N ARG A 9 -13.21 0.99 -23.41
CA ARG A 9 -12.36 0.30 -22.42
C ARG A 9 -12.60 -1.19 -22.54
N GLN A 10 -11.52 -1.95 -22.67
CA GLN A 10 -11.62 -3.41 -22.60
C GLN A 10 -12.14 -3.83 -21.22
N PRO A 11 -12.94 -4.91 -21.14
CA PRO A 11 -13.43 -5.39 -19.86
C PRO A 11 -12.27 -5.76 -18.94
N LEU A 12 -12.45 -5.50 -17.64
CA LEU A 12 -11.50 -5.92 -16.61
C LEU A 12 -11.35 -7.44 -16.65
N GLY A 13 -10.12 -7.91 -16.37
CA GLY A 13 -9.84 -9.32 -16.17
C GLY A 13 -10.57 -9.89 -14.94
N GLY A 14 -10.60 -11.21 -14.81
CA GLY A 14 -11.11 -11.89 -13.62
C GLY A 14 -10.09 -11.97 -12.50
N ALA A 15 -10.42 -12.72 -11.45
CA ALA A 15 -9.57 -12.92 -10.27
C ALA A 15 -8.18 -13.47 -10.62
N ASP A 16 -8.07 -14.39 -11.58
CA ASP A 16 -6.80 -15.00 -12.01
C ASP A 16 -5.81 -14.00 -12.61
N SER A 17 -6.30 -12.87 -13.12
CA SER A 17 -5.50 -11.76 -13.64
C SER A 17 -5.38 -10.60 -12.65
N PHE A 18 -5.81 -10.76 -11.41
CA PHE A 18 -5.89 -9.69 -10.40
C PHE A 18 -6.63 -8.45 -10.95
N PHE A 19 -7.71 -8.68 -11.71
CA PHE A 19 -8.57 -7.67 -12.33
C PHE A 19 -7.88 -6.76 -13.38
N ILE A 20 -6.64 -7.02 -13.71
CA ILE A 20 -5.98 -6.31 -14.80
C ILE A 20 -6.61 -6.72 -16.14
N ARG A 21 -6.74 -5.78 -17.05
CA ARG A 21 -7.29 -5.97 -18.38
C ARG A 21 -6.64 -7.13 -19.14
N SER A 22 -7.40 -7.74 -20.03
CA SER A 22 -6.89 -8.80 -20.90
C SER A 22 -5.72 -8.33 -21.77
N GLY A 23 -4.72 -9.20 -21.94
CA GLY A 23 -3.52 -8.93 -22.75
C GLY A 23 -2.41 -8.18 -22.03
N TYR A 24 -2.59 -7.78 -20.77
CA TYR A 24 -1.49 -7.28 -19.95
C TYR A 24 -0.54 -8.41 -19.55
N ARG A 25 0.75 -8.13 -19.56
CA ARG A 25 1.80 -9.09 -19.19
C ARG A 25 2.46 -8.67 -17.88
N SER A 26 2.23 -9.45 -16.84
CA SER A 26 2.96 -9.33 -15.58
C SER A 26 4.32 -10.05 -15.68
N ARG A 27 5.27 -9.71 -14.81
CA ARG A 27 6.42 -10.55 -14.52
C ARG A 27 5.99 -11.73 -13.67
N ASN A 28 6.78 -12.78 -13.67
CA ASN A 28 6.54 -14.01 -12.90
C ASN A 28 7.63 -14.28 -11.84
N GLN A 29 8.53 -13.32 -11.66
CA GLN A 29 9.60 -13.39 -10.68
C GLN A 29 9.60 -12.08 -9.89
N VAL A 30 9.93 -12.19 -8.59
CA VAL A 30 10.17 -11.07 -7.69
C VAL A 30 11.67 -10.86 -7.61
N GLU A 31 12.12 -9.62 -7.74
CA GLU A 31 13.42 -9.20 -7.26
C GLU A 31 13.21 -8.61 -5.87
N TYR A 32 13.94 -9.13 -4.87
CA TYR A 32 13.93 -8.55 -3.53
C TYR A 32 14.43 -7.11 -3.61
N PHE A 33 13.60 -6.18 -3.14
CA PHE A 33 13.97 -4.78 -3.10
C PHE A 33 14.77 -4.51 -1.82
N LEU A 34 16.07 -4.25 -1.98
CA LEU A 34 16.92 -3.78 -0.90
C LEU A 34 16.99 -2.26 -0.98
N ASP A 35 16.47 -1.58 0.04
CA ASP A 35 16.53 -0.13 0.15
C ASP A 35 17.96 0.30 0.56
N GLU A 36 18.86 0.31 -0.42
CA GLU A 36 20.24 0.78 -0.24
C GLU A 36 20.45 2.22 -0.69
N ALA A 37 19.44 2.78 -1.35
CA ALA A 37 19.56 4.08 -1.97
C ALA A 37 19.58 5.17 -0.90
N ASP A 38 20.76 5.75 -0.69
CA ASP A 38 20.92 7.06 -0.06
C ASP A 38 20.62 8.16 -1.12
N ASP A 39 19.57 7.92 -1.91
CA ASP A 39 19.08 8.94 -2.81
C ASP A 39 18.23 9.92 -2.02
N ALA A 40 18.42 11.20 -2.28
CA ALA A 40 17.67 12.26 -1.62
C ALA A 40 16.18 12.29 -2.06
N ILE A 41 15.66 11.19 -2.64
CA ILE A 41 14.31 11.09 -3.18
C ILE A 41 13.38 10.49 -2.11
N THR A 42 12.34 11.24 -1.75
CA THR A 42 11.25 10.68 -0.96
C THR A 42 10.15 10.16 -1.90
N TRP A 43 10.04 8.85 -2.00
CA TRP A 43 8.97 8.21 -2.76
C TRP A 43 7.64 8.32 -2.04
N GLN A 44 6.58 8.66 -2.78
CA GLN A 44 5.20 8.78 -2.29
C GLN A 44 5.07 9.67 -1.03
N PRO A 45 5.57 10.91 -1.09
CA PRO A 45 5.77 11.77 0.09
C PRO A 45 4.47 12.14 0.82
N ASP A 46 3.31 12.03 0.16
CA ASP A 46 2.03 12.43 0.72
C ASP A 46 1.30 11.29 1.47
N VAL A 47 1.69 10.02 1.25
CA VAL A 47 0.96 8.85 1.77
C VAL A 47 1.03 8.75 3.30
N TYR A 48 2.22 8.87 3.86
CA TYR A 48 2.41 8.75 5.31
C TYR A 48 1.84 9.93 6.10
N PRO A 49 2.02 11.20 5.67
CA PRO A 49 1.32 12.33 6.29
C PRO A 49 -0.20 12.19 6.22
N TYR A 50 -0.76 11.72 5.09
CA TYR A 50 -2.19 11.45 4.96
C TYR A 50 -2.65 10.37 5.96
N ALA A 51 -1.92 9.25 6.05
CA ALA A 51 -2.23 8.17 6.99
C ALA A 51 -2.18 8.63 8.45
N ALA A 52 -1.15 9.42 8.83
CA ALA A 52 -1.01 9.97 10.17
C ALA A 52 -2.14 10.96 10.51
N ALA A 53 -2.49 11.85 9.59
CA ALA A 53 -3.62 12.76 9.77
C ALA A 53 -4.93 11.99 9.96
N ARG A 54 -5.15 10.94 9.15
CA ARG A 54 -6.34 10.10 9.27
C ARG A 54 -6.38 9.30 10.56
N ALA A 55 -5.26 8.73 10.99
CA ALA A 55 -5.17 8.04 12.29
C ALA A 55 -5.52 8.98 13.45
N LYS A 56 -4.99 10.20 13.43
CA LYS A 56 -5.30 11.24 14.43
C LYS A 56 -6.79 11.61 14.47
N GLU A 57 -7.43 11.78 13.30
CA GLU A 57 -8.86 12.04 13.19
C GLU A 57 -9.70 10.92 13.83
N LEU A 58 -9.26 9.68 13.69
CA LEU A 58 -9.91 8.49 14.25
C LEU A 58 -9.52 8.20 15.71
N GLY A 59 -8.70 9.05 16.33
CA GLY A 59 -8.21 8.84 17.69
C GLY A 59 -7.30 7.61 17.79
N ARG A 60 -6.56 7.29 16.73
CA ARG A 60 -5.58 6.19 16.68
C ARG A 60 -4.17 6.73 16.89
N ASP A 61 -3.37 5.98 17.60
CA ASP A 61 -2.01 6.33 17.99
C ASP A 61 -0.99 5.20 17.72
N VAL A 62 -1.38 4.26 16.87
CA VAL A 62 -0.55 3.18 16.36
C VAL A 62 -0.57 3.21 14.83
N LEU A 63 0.59 3.18 14.18
CA LEU A 63 0.70 2.94 12.74
C LEU A 63 1.37 1.58 12.51
N ILE A 64 0.72 0.74 11.70
CA ILE A 64 1.27 -0.54 11.24
C ILE A 64 1.60 -0.37 9.76
N ASP A 65 2.88 -0.45 9.42
CA ASP A 65 3.40 -0.28 8.07
C ASP A 65 3.81 -1.62 7.48
N ILE A 66 3.06 -2.07 6.50
CA ILE A 66 3.26 -3.35 5.81
C ILE A 66 4.16 -3.13 4.59
N GLY A 67 5.36 -3.70 4.61
CA GLY A 67 6.42 -3.44 3.63
C GLY A 67 7.12 -2.13 3.94
N CYS A 68 7.67 -2.02 5.17
CA CYS A 68 8.21 -0.76 5.67
C CYS A 68 9.62 -0.43 5.12
N GLU A 69 10.25 -1.33 4.35
CA GLU A 69 11.64 -1.17 3.89
C GLU A 69 12.58 -0.85 5.08
N ARG A 70 13.43 0.18 4.97
CA ARG A 70 14.25 0.72 6.06
C ARG A 70 13.52 1.76 6.93
N ALA A 71 12.20 1.81 6.84
CA ALA A 71 11.31 2.63 7.67
C ALA A 71 11.61 4.15 7.68
N GLY A 72 12.26 4.67 6.64
CA GLY A 72 12.57 6.11 6.54
C GLY A 72 11.32 6.99 6.58
N LYS A 73 10.24 6.55 5.93
CA LYS A 73 8.96 7.28 5.91
C LYS A 73 8.27 7.26 7.28
N LEU A 74 8.34 6.16 8.04
CA LEU A 74 7.87 6.14 9.43
C LEU A 74 8.74 7.05 10.33
N ALA A 75 10.05 7.01 10.15
CA ALA A 75 10.99 7.84 10.93
C ALA A 75 10.67 9.33 10.80
N SER A 76 10.24 9.79 9.63
CA SER A 76 9.85 11.19 9.40
C SER A 76 8.68 11.66 10.27
N LEU A 77 7.81 10.75 10.72
CA LEU A 77 6.65 11.05 11.56
C LEU A 77 6.97 11.09 13.05
N VAL A 78 8.08 10.50 13.50
CA VAL A 78 8.38 10.34 14.94
C VAL A 78 8.45 11.67 15.68
N SER A 79 9.02 12.70 15.07
CA SER A 79 9.14 14.02 15.70
C SER A 79 7.79 14.71 15.90
N GLU A 80 6.83 14.50 15.00
CA GLU A 80 5.49 15.08 15.09
C GLU A 80 4.58 14.28 16.04
N TYR A 81 4.80 12.95 16.10
CA TYR A 81 3.97 12.02 16.89
C TYR A 81 4.81 11.21 17.90
N PRO A 82 5.52 11.85 18.84
CA PRO A 82 6.49 11.17 19.72
C PRO A 82 5.85 10.19 20.72
N ALA A 83 4.53 10.30 20.94
CA ALA A 83 3.79 9.40 21.83
C ALA A 83 3.15 8.22 21.10
N TRP A 84 3.28 8.15 19.77
CA TRP A 84 2.69 7.07 19.00
C TRP A 84 3.57 5.83 18.98
N THR A 85 2.93 4.70 18.71
CA THR A 85 3.61 3.42 18.46
C THR A 85 3.71 3.19 16.96
N PHE A 86 4.92 2.92 16.48
CA PHE A 86 5.18 2.58 15.08
C PHE A 86 5.58 1.11 15.00
N ILE A 87 4.95 0.37 14.10
CA ILE A 87 5.22 -1.05 13.85
C ILE A 87 5.53 -1.20 12.37
N GLY A 88 6.76 -1.58 12.06
CA GLY A 88 7.18 -1.88 10.69
C GLY A 88 7.19 -3.39 10.46
N VAL A 89 6.63 -3.81 9.35
CA VAL A 89 6.59 -5.21 8.91
C VAL A 89 7.34 -5.33 7.60
N ASP A 90 8.38 -6.15 7.59
CA ASP A 90 9.20 -6.45 6.40
C ASP A 90 9.95 -7.77 6.65
N PHE A 91 10.87 -8.14 5.78
CA PHE A 91 11.74 -9.29 5.97
C PHE A 91 13.17 -9.03 5.48
N GLY A 92 14.08 -9.96 5.80
CA GLY A 92 15.46 -9.90 5.31
C GLY A 92 16.25 -8.70 5.79
N ASP A 93 17.16 -8.21 4.93
CA ASP A 93 18.18 -7.21 5.30
C ASP A 93 17.58 -5.83 5.61
N ASN A 94 16.47 -5.45 5.00
CA ASN A 94 15.75 -4.22 5.34
C ASN A 94 15.32 -4.21 6.80
N LEU A 95 14.71 -5.30 7.26
CA LEU A 95 14.26 -5.41 8.65
C LEU A 95 15.40 -5.50 9.65
N LEU A 96 16.49 -6.21 9.30
CA LEU A 96 17.70 -6.24 10.14
C LEU A 96 18.26 -4.84 10.30
N TRP A 97 18.32 -4.08 9.21
CA TRP A 97 18.76 -2.69 9.26
C TRP A 97 17.88 -1.82 10.18
N CYS A 98 16.54 -1.99 10.13
CA CYS A 98 15.62 -1.29 11.02
C CYS A 98 15.92 -1.59 12.50
N ARG A 99 16.17 -2.86 12.84
CA ARG A 99 16.48 -3.29 14.21
C ARG A 99 17.77 -2.67 14.73
N ASP A 100 18.75 -2.49 13.86
CA ASP A 100 20.06 -1.96 14.23
C ASP A 100 20.10 -0.41 14.29
N ASN A 101 19.25 0.27 13.50
CA ASN A 101 19.35 1.71 13.31
C ASN A 101 18.17 2.50 13.91
N HIS A 102 17.05 1.89 14.21
CA HIS A 102 15.86 2.57 14.70
C HIS A 102 15.39 2.05 16.05
N SER A 103 15.42 2.91 17.08
CA SER A 103 14.93 2.61 18.43
C SER A 103 13.45 2.97 18.66
N PHE A 104 12.80 3.65 17.72
CA PHE A 104 11.45 4.16 17.88
C PHE A 104 10.36 3.13 17.52
N GLY A 105 10.69 2.08 16.76
CA GLY A 105 9.73 1.15 16.19
C GLY A 105 9.74 -0.25 16.81
N GLN A 106 8.70 -1.01 16.51
CA GLN A 106 8.64 -2.45 16.69
C GLN A 106 8.77 -3.10 15.31
N TRP A 107 9.74 -4.00 15.13
CA TRP A 107 10.09 -4.56 13.83
C TRP A 107 9.65 -6.03 13.77
N VAL A 108 8.64 -6.30 12.94
CA VAL A 108 8.00 -7.62 12.78
C VAL A 108 8.44 -8.23 11.47
N GLU A 109 8.99 -9.43 11.55
CA GLU A 109 9.45 -10.18 10.37
C GLU A 109 8.30 -10.97 9.76
N ALA A 110 8.03 -10.73 8.47
CA ALA A 110 7.05 -11.47 7.71
C ALA A 110 7.35 -11.40 6.21
N ASP A 111 7.33 -12.55 5.54
CA ASP A 111 7.29 -12.62 4.09
C ASP A 111 5.85 -12.43 3.61
N LEU A 112 5.61 -11.31 2.93
CA LEU A 112 4.28 -10.87 2.49
C LEU A 112 3.69 -11.73 1.36
N GLU A 113 4.50 -12.59 0.71
CA GLU A 113 4.03 -13.56 -0.28
C GLU A 113 3.38 -14.79 0.38
N SER A 114 3.67 -15.07 1.65
CA SER A 114 3.29 -16.32 2.29
C SER A 114 2.67 -16.18 3.68
N THR A 115 2.78 -15.01 4.32
CA THR A 115 2.28 -14.85 5.70
C THR A 115 0.75 -14.82 5.77
N ASP A 116 0.20 -15.45 6.80
CA ASP A 116 -1.23 -15.49 7.10
C ASP A 116 -1.60 -14.73 8.39
N GLY A 117 -0.60 -14.20 9.13
CA GLY A 117 -0.79 -13.44 10.35
C GLY A 117 0.48 -12.76 10.84
N LEU A 118 0.33 -11.82 11.77
CA LEU A 118 1.43 -11.09 12.39
C LEU A 118 1.39 -11.24 13.92
N PRO A 119 2.53 -11.37 14.59
CA PRO A 119 2.62 -11.45 16.04
C PRO A 119 2.48 -10.05 16.68
N ILE A 120 1.41 -9.33 16.34
CA ILE A 120 1.08 -8.02 16.90
C ILE A 120 -0.01 -8.19 17.95
N ALA A 121 0.18 -7.59 19.11
CA ALA A 121 -0.81 -7.68 20.17
C ALA A 121 -2.17 -7.08 19.75
N PRO A 122 -3.31 -7.76 19.99
CA PRO A 122 -4.63 -7.27 19.60
C PRO A 122 -4.98 -5.87 20.13
N SER A 123 -4.42 -5.50 21.28
CA SER A 123 -4.58 -4.15 21.85
C SER A 123 -3.93 -3.06 21.01
N LEU A 124 -2.82 -3.35 20.31
CA LEU A 124 -2.17 -2.44 19.38
C LEU A 124 -2.96 -2.39 18.07
N VAL A 125 -3.41 -3.54 17.55
CA VAL A 125 -4.23 -3.58 16.34
C VAL A 125 -5.48 -2.71 16.49
N ARG A 126 -6.19 -2.80 17.63
CA ARG A 126 -7.39 -1.99 17.89
C ARG A 126 -7.15 -0.49 17.99
N ARG A 127 -5.91 -0.06 18.17
CA ARG A 127 -5.50 1.36 18.22
C ARG A 127 -4.85 1.81 16.93
N SER A 128 -4.78 0.96 15.91
CA SER A 128 -3.98 1.21 14.72
C SER A 128 -4.76 1.76 13.53
N LEU A 129 -3.98 2.33 12.62
CA LEU A 129 -4.27 2.45 11.19
C LEU A 129 -3.16 1.71 10.46
N VAL A 130 -3.52 1.01 9.39
CA VAL A 130 -2.56 0.25 8.57
C VAL A 130 -2.11 1.08 7.36
N ILE A 131 -0.83 0.98 7.01
CA ILE A 131 -0.24 1.51 5.78
C ILE A 131 0.27 0.31 4.97
N CYS A 132 0.08 0.33 3.66
CA CYS A 132 0.70 -0.59 2.70
C CYS A 132 0.96 0.22 1.42
N SER A 133 2.16 0.77 1.33
CA SER A 133 2.53 1.78 0.34
C SER A 133 3.67 1.28 -0.53
N ASP A 134 3.46 1.21 -1.85
CA ASP A 134 4.49 0.78 -2.82
C ASP A 134 4.95 -0.68 -2.57
N VAL A 135 3.99 -1.58 -2.35
CA VAL A 135 4.24 -2.99 -1.98
C VAL A 135 3.56 -3.96 -2.94
N VAL A 136 2.28 -3.78 -3.20
CA VAL A 136 1.46 -4.80 -3.90
C VAL A 136 1.91 -5.07 -5.34
N GLU A 137 2.51 -4.08 -5.98
CA GLU A 137 3.09 -4.17 -7.33
C GLU A 137 4.35 -5.03 -7.40
N HIS A 138 5.03 -5.21 -6.28
CA HIS A 138 6.23 -6.04 -6.19
C HIS A 138 5.91 -7.53 -5.96
N LEU A 139 4.71 -7.87 -5.52
CA LEU A 139 4.33 -9.22 -5.18
C LEU A 139 3.85 -10.03 -6.39
N VAL A 140 4.31 -11.26 -6.54
CA VAL A 140 3.80 -12.20 -7.57
C VAL A 140 2.34 -12.53 -7.25
N ASN A 141 2.03 -12.77 -5.98
CA ASN A 141 0.67 -12.96 -5.51
C ASN A 141 0.33 -11.93 -4.42
N PRO A 142 -0.45 -10.87 -4.71
CA PRO A 142 -0.82 -9.88 -3.71
C PRO A 142 -1.93 -10.35 -2.75
N MET A 143 -2.54 -11.53 -2.97
CA MET A 143 -3.68 -11.97 -2.18
C MET A 143 -3.35 -12.27 -0.71
N PRO A 144 -2.18 -12.85 -0.34
CA PRO A 144 -1.82 -13.01 1.06
C PRO A 144 -1.77 -11.69 1.82
N VAL A 145 -1.06 -10.68 1.30
CA VAL A 145 -0.97 -9.37 1.96
C VAL A 145 -2.32 -8.67 2.05
N LEU A 146 -3.17 -8.74 1.01
CA LEU A 146 -4.52 -8.17 1.07
C LEU A 146 -5.38 -8.90 2.12
N SER A 147 -5.28 -10.24 2.21
CA SER A 147 -5.96 -11.01 3.25
C SER A 147 -5.47 -10.66 4.65
N LEU A 148 -4.16 -10.48 4.82
CA LEU A 148 -3.54 -10.04 6.06
C LEU A 148 -4.09 -8.68 6.51
N ILE A 149 -4.07 -7.67 5.64
CA ILE A 149 -4.59 -6.32 5.94
C ILE A 149 -6.07 -6.40 6.31
N ARG A 150 -6.88 -7.15 5.56
CA ARG A 150 -8.29 -7.35 5.89
C ARG A 150 -8.46 -8.02 7.26
N GLY A 151 -7.61 -8.97 7.62
CA GLY A 151 -7.58 -9.59 8.95
C GLY A 151 -7.37 -8.56 10.06
N LEU A 152 -6.40 -7.66 9.91
CA LEU A 152 -6.14 -6.56 10.86
C LEU A 152 -7.34 -5.62 11.00
N LEU A 153 -8.04 -5.31 9.89
CA LEU A 153 -9.25 -4.49 9.92
C LEU A 153 -10.39 -5.19 10.67
N HIS A 154 -10.58 -6.50 10.48
CA HIS A 154 -11.55 -7.28 11.24
C HIS A 154 -11.18 -7.43 12.71
N GLU A 155 -9.91 -7.45 13.06
CA GLU A 155 -9.44 -7.48 14.45
C GLU A 155 -9.63 -6.15 15.17
N GLY A 156 -9.90 -5.06 14.45
CA GLY A 156 -10.26 -3.76 14.99
C GLY A 156 -9.34 -2.61 14.64
N SER A 157 -8.39 -2.77 13.68
CA SER A 157 -7.73 -1.64 13.04
C SER A 157 -8.78 -0.75 12.38
N ALA A 158 -8.59 0.56 12.41
CA ALA A 158 -9.61 1.49 11.97
C ALA A 158 -9.83 1.43 10.45
N GLU A 159 -8.78 1.65 9.71
CA GLU A 159 -8.75 1.71 8.25
C GLU A 159 -7.35 1.32 7.76
N ALA A 160 -7.21 1.13 6.44
CA ALA A 160 -5.91 0.97 5.80
C ALA A 160 -5.75 1.99 4.67
N VAL A 161 -4.55 2.56 4.55
CA VAL A 161 -4.11 3.37 3.42
C VAL A 161 -3.24 2.49 2.53
N LEU A 162 -3.67 2.29 1.30
CA LEU A 162 -2.90 1.58 0.28
C LEU A 162 -2.47 2.55 -0.81
N SER A 163 -1.27 2.35 -1.33
CA SER A 163 -0.82 3.08 -2.52
C SER A 163 -0.04 2.17 -3.46
N THR A 164 -0.11 2.48 -4.74
CA THR A 164 0.60 1.78 -5.83
C THR A 164 0.65 2.70 -7.05
N PRO A 165 1.58 2.52 -7.99
CA PRO A 165 1.61 3.32 -9.21
C PRO A 165 0.31 3.27 -10.00
N ALA A 166 -0.11 4.40 -10.54
CA ALA A 166 -1.22 4.51 -11.48
C ALA A 166 -0.71 4.27 -12.91
N ARG A 167 -0.91 3.07 -13.47
CA ARG A 167 -0.41 2.70 -14.79
C ARG A 167 -0.83 3.70 -15.86
N GLU A 168 -2.08 4.14 -15.86
CA GLU A 168 -2.62 5.08 -16.84
C GLU A 168 -1.90 6.42 -16.84
N CYS A 169 -1.39 6.85 -15.68
CA CYS A 169 -0.65 8.10 -15.54
C CYS A 169 0.84 7.96 -15.91
N ARG A 170 1.42 6.76 -15.73
CA ARG A 170 2.85 6.51 -15.95
C ARG A 170 3.19 5.97 -17.33
N SER A 171 2.37 5.07 -17.84
CA SER A 171 2.68 4.31 -19.07
C SER A 171 1.53 4.31 -20.06
N GLY A 172 0.36 4.77 -19.67
CA GLY A 172 -0.87 4.72 -20.42
C GLY A 172 -1.73 3.49 -20.09
N TYR A 173 -3.05 3.69 -20.11
CA TYR A 173 -4.03 2.66 -19.76
C TYR A 173 -3.85 1.39 -20.59
N ASP A 174 -3.56 1.53 -21.87
CA ASP A 174 -3.44 0.44 -22.84
C ASP A 174 -2.05 -0.21 -22.94
N THR A 175 -1.13 0.18 -22.10
CA THR A 175 0.21 -0.43 -22.08
C THR A 175 0.12 -1.92 -21.79
N PRO A 176 0.73 -2.78 -22.64
CA PRO A 176 0.60 -4.24 -22.51
C PRO A 176 1.49 -4.84 -21.42
N GLY A 177 2.21 -4.02 -20.65
CA GLY A 177 3.22 -4.50 -19.70
C GLY A 177 4.43 -5.21 -20.37
N PRO A 178 5.36 -5.74 -19.60
CA PRO A 178 5.47 -5.54 -18.15
C PRO A 178 5.79 -4.08 -17.78
N PRO A 179 5.70 -3.70 -16.50
CA PRO A 179 6.07 -2.37 -16.03
C PRO A 179 7.49 -1.95 -16.44
N ARG A 180 7.73 -0.63 -16.57
CA ARG A 180 9.09 -0.13 -16.85
C ARG A 180 10.05 -0.35 -15.69
N ASN A 181 9.55 -0.21 -14.45
CA ASN A 181 10.34 -0.54 -13.27
C ASN A 181 10.58 -2.05 -13.22
N PRO A 182 11.83 -2.54 -13.21
CA PRO A 182 12.14 -3.97 -13.20
C PRO A 182 11.70 -4.67 -11.91
N SER A 183 11.61 -3.96 -10.80
CA SER A 183 11.15 -4.48 -9.51
C SER A 183 9.63 -4.66 -9.43
N HIS A 184 8.85 -4.04 -10.33
CA HIS A 184 7.40 -4.22 -10.35
C HIS A 184 7.02 -5.48 -11.14
N VAL A 185 6.27 -6.36 -10.52
CA VAL A 185 5.63 -7.50 -11.18
C VAL A 185 4.53 -7.02 -12.12
N ARG A 186 3.69 -6.08 -11.64
CA ARG A 186 2.60 -5.46 -12.39
C ARG A 186 2.27 -4.06 -11.87
N GLU A 187 1.58 -3.31 -12.70
CA GLU A 187 0.99 -2.03 -12.31
C GLU A 187 -0.48 -2.02 -12.74
N TRP A 188 -1.35 -1.58 -11.87
CA TRP A 188 -2.79 -1.48 -12.13
C TRP A 188 -3.17 -0.07 -12.60
N ALA A 189 -4.18 0.01 -13.47
CA ALA A 189 -4.95 1.24 -13.61
C ALA A 189 -5.86 1.43 -12.38
N SER A 190 -6.33 2.66 -12.16
CA SER A 190 -7.09 2.99 -10.94
C SER A 190 -8.37 2.18 -10.79
N ASP A 191 -9.10 1.95 -11.87
CA ASP A 191 -10.31 1.13 -11.89
C ASP A 191 -10.03 -0.36 -11.64
N GLU A 192 -8.90 -0.86 -12.14
CA GLU A 192 -8.47 -2.24 -11.94
C GLU A 192 -8.08 -2.50 -10.47
N PHE A 193 -7.32 -1.60 -9.87
CA PHE A 193 -6.90 -1.76 -8.47
C PHE A 193 -8.10 -1.63 -7.52
N GLN A 194 -9.00 -0.70 -7.77
CA GLN A 194 -10.24 -0.60 -7.01
C GLN A 194 -11.08 -1.87 -7.13
N ALA A 195 -11.20 -2.45 -8.33
CA ALA A 195 -11.91 -3.71 -8.53
C ALA A 195 -11.26 -4.86 -7.76
N LEU A 196 -9.93 -4.95 -7.76
CA LEU A 196 -9.19 -5.94 -6.96
C LEU A 196 -9.50 -5.79 -5.46
N LEU A 197 -9.44 -4.57 -4.92
CA LEU A 197 -9.69 -4.32 -3.51
C LEU A 197 -11.14 -4.65 -3.12
N CYS A 198 -12.11 -4.21 -3.92
CA CYS A 198 -13.52 -4.54 -3.68
C CYS A 198 -13.77 -6.06 -3.72
N ALA A 199 -13.21 -6.76 -4.70
CA ALA A 199 -13.32 -8.22 -4.81
C ALA A 199 -12.58 -8.95 -3.67
N SER A 200 -11.56 -8.33 -3.08
CA SER A 200 -10.86 -8.84 -1.89
C SER A 200 -11.61 -8.55 -0.58
N GLY A 201 -12.81 -7.94 -0.64
CA GLY A 201 -13.67 -7.70 0.52
C GLY A 201 -13.39 -6.40 1.26
N PHE A 202 -12.71 -5.45 0.63
CA PHE A 202 -12.56 -4.10 1.18
C PHE A 202 -13.71 -3.19 0.80
N ALA A 203 -14.09 -2.31 1.72
CA ALA A 203 -14.97 -1.18 1.47
C ALA A 203 -14.13 0.06 1.18
N LEU A 204 -14.23 0.59 -0.04
CA LEU A 204 -13.50 1.79 -0.46
C LEU A 204 -14.12 3.02 0.23
N ARG A 205 -13.30 3.78 0.97
CA ARG A 205 -13.68 5.01 1.68
C ARG A 205 -13.24 6.26 0.92
N HIS A 206 -12.08 6.20 0.31
CA HIS A 206 -11.52 7.26 -0.53
C HIS A 206 -10.66 6.67 -1.63
N SER A 207 -10.60 7.34 -2.77
CA SER A 207 -9.69 7.04 -3.87
C SER A 207 -9.26 8.33 -4.54
N GLY A 208 -7.96 8.48 -4.76
CA GLY A 208 -7.38 9.66 -5.40
C GLY A 208 -6.00 9.34 -5.97
N LEU A 209 -5.40 10.37 -6.56
CA LEU A 209 -4.03 10.34 -7.03
C LEU A 209 -3.16 11.26 -6.17
N THR A 210 -1.92 10.86 -5.94
CA THR A 210 -0.90 11.63 -5.24
C THR A 210 0.43 11.61 -6.00
N ARG A 211 1.42 12.34 -5.51
CA ARG A 211 2.75 12.41 -6.12
C ARG A 211 3.47 11.07 -5.99
N SER A 212 4.29 10.73 -7.00
CA SER A 212 5.16 9.56 -6.94
C SER A 212 6.44 9.81 -6.14
N ASP A 213 6.91 11.05 -6.15
CA ASP A 213 8.14 11.48 -5.49
C ASP A 213 8.08 12.98 -5.13
N ASP A 214 9.04 13.45 -4.34
CA ASP A 214 9.10 14.84 -3.88
C ASP A 214 9.64 15.82 -4.91
N PHE A 215 10.20 15.35 -6.02
CA PHE A 215 10.65 16.18 -7.15
C PHE A 215 9.59 16.35 -8.23
N SER A 216 8.64 15.40 -8.30
CA SER A 216 7.58 15.40 -9.31
C SER A 216 6.38 16.22 -8.85
N ASN A 217 5.85 17.07 -9.75
CA ASN A 217 4.54 17.69 -9.57
C ASN A 217 3.40 16.86 -10.16
N GLY A 218 3.71 15.76 -10.81
CA GLY A 218 2.74 14.87 -11.44
C GLY A 218 2.10 13.93 -10.44
N LEU A 219 0.77 13.80 -10.51
CA LEU A 219 0.01 12.84 -9.73
C LEU A 219 -0.03 11.51 -10.49
N SER A 220 0.75 10.54 -10.05
CA SER A 220 0.89 9.25 -10.75
C SER A 220 0.93 8.04 -9.83
N THR A 221 0.60 8.25 -8.55
CA THR A 221 0.43 7.19 -7.56
C THR A 221 -1.03 7.18 -7.10
N GLN A 222 -1.65 6.02 -7.07
CA GLN A 222 -2.97 5.82 -6.48
C GLN A 222 -2.84 5.85 -4.96
N LEU A 223 -3.75 6.54 -4.29
CA LEU A 223 -3.91 6.53 -2.85
C LEU A 223 -5.35 6.15 -2.52
N LEU A 224 -5.52 5.05 -1.80
CA LEU A 224 -6.81 4.52 -1.45
C LEU A 224 -6.93 4.36 0.07
N LEU A 225 -8.04 4.83 0.62
CA LEU A 225 -8.42 4.57 2.00
C LEU A 225 -9.51 3.49 1.99
N VAL A 226 -9.29 2.41 2.71
CA VAL A 226 -10.19 1.27 2.76
C VAL A 226 -10.53 0.87 4.19
N GLY A 227 -11.70 0.28 4.36
CA GLY A 227 -12.15 -0.38 5.57
C GLY A 227 -12.78 -1.72 5.23
N VAL A 228 -13.45 -2.33 6.20
CA VAL A 228 -14.30 -3.50 5.99
C VAL A 228 -15.77 -3.14 6.29
N GLU A 229 -16.71 -3.81 5.63
CA GLU A 229 -18.13 -3.61 5.93
C GLU A 229 -18.46 -4.14 7.34
N GLY A 230 -19.26 -3.40 8.08
CA GLY A 230 -19.68 -3.77 9.43
C GLY A 230 -18.73 -3.38 10.56
N ALA A 231 -17.54 -2.83 10.26
CA ALA A 231 -16.69 -2.18 11.24
C ALA A 231 -17.18 -0.72 11.45
N GLU A 232 -18.40 -0.54 11.93
CA GLU A 232 -18.76 0.75 12.52
C GLU A 232 -17.94 0.88 13.79
N GLY A 233 -17.00 1.85 13.79
CA GLY A 233 -16.21 2.17 14.95
C GLY A 233 -17.14 2.38 16.14
N GLY A 234 -17.02 1.51 17.12
CA GLY A 234 -17.72 1.68 18.39
C GLY A 234 -17.42 3.10 18.87
N ARG A 235 -18.43 3.96 18.82
CA ARG A 235 -18.35 5.23 19.52
C ARG A 235 -18.22 4.91 21.01
N PRO A 236 -17.35 5.61 21.74
CA PRO A 236 -17.22 5.45 23.18
C PRO A 236 -18.51 5.81 23.90
#